data_1a13bd8e0a3a88fcd0d4d0cfdf28574a
#
_entry.id   1a13bd8e0a3a88fcd0d4d0cfdf28574a
#
_cell.length_a   1.000
_cell.length_b   1.000
_cell.length_c   1.000
_cell.angle_alpha   90.00
_cell.angle_beta   90.00
_cell.angle_gamma   90.00
#
_symmetry.space_group_name_H-M   'P 1'
#
loop_
_entity.id
_entity.type
_entity.pdbx_description
1 polymer ?
#
loop_
_entity_poly.entity_id
_entity_poly.type
_entity_poly.pdbx_seq_one_letter_code
_entity_poly.pdbx_strand_id
1 'polypeptide(L)'
;AISMMAVNEKQELVGGVILPGPQLSLETLVKSTAQLPQIDLAAGTPASILGKSTSACLQNGFVLGTASQLDGLAARFCAELSPQTAFYATGNLPRAIRDACRTPIRYRETLITDGLYRIWQKNRKG
;
A
#
# COMPACT_ATOMS: atom_id res chain seq x y z
N ALA A 1 -5.92 5.15 -5.36
CA ALA A 1 -5.86 3.68 -5.48
C ALA A 1 -4.49 3.15 -5.05
N ILE A 2 -4.46 1.90 -4.65
CA ILE A 2 -3.21 1.14 -4.51
C ILE A 2 -3.09 0.23 -5.72
N SER A 3 -1.97 0.34 -6.44
CA SER A 3 -1.66 -0.55 -7.56
C SER A 3 -0.43 -1.40 -7.18
N MET A 4 -0.56 -2.71 -7.28
CA MET A 4 0.57 -3.63 -7.06
C MET A 4 0.86 -4.30 -8.39
N MET A 5 2.01 -4.00 -8.97
CA MET A 5 2.42 -4.51 -10.27
C MET A 5 3.61 -5.44 -10.10
N ALA A 6 3.56 -6.58 -10.76
CA ALA A 6 4.55 -7.64 -10.63
C ALA A 6 5.48 -7.68 -11.83
N VAL A 7 6.77 -7.80 -11.55
CA VAL A 7 7.83 -7.97 -12.55
C VAL A 7 8.52 -9.30 -12.27
N ASN A 8 8.72 -10.12 -13.29
CA ASN A 8 9.38 -11.42 -13.17
C ASN A 8 10.92 -11.31 -13.24
N GLU A 9 11.61 -12.43 -13.16
CA GLU A 9 13.07 -12.50 -13.24
C GLU A 9 13.65 -12.00 -14.57
N LYS A 10 12.85 -12.03 -15.62
CA LYS A 10 13.23 -11.55 -16.96
C LYS A 10 12.95 -10.05 -17.14
N GLN A 11 12.57 -9.37 -16.05
CA GLN A 11 12.20 -7.93 -16.07
C GLN A 11 10.96 -7.65 -16.93
N GLU A 12 10.07 -8.61 -17.03
CA GLU A 12 8.80 -8.47 -17.75
C GLU A 12 7.68 -8.14 -16.76
N LEU A 13 6.85 -7.17 -17.11
CA LEU A 13 5.62 -6.88 -16.36
C LEU A 13 4.61 -8.02 -16.63
N VAL A 14 4.30 -8.78 -15.59
CA VAL A 14 3.46 -9.99 -15.74
C VAL A 14 2.04 -9.82 -15.24
N GLY A 15 1.71 -8.70 -14.64
CA GLY A 15 0.37 -8.40 -14.17
C GLY A 15 0.36 -7.72 -12.83
N GLY A 16 -0.82 -7.60 -12.23
CA GLY A 16 -0.95 -6.94 -10.94
C GLY A 16 -2.38 -6.86 -10.47
N VAL A 17 -2.58 -6.09 -9.42
CA VAL A 17 -3.90 -5.82 -8.83
C VAL A 17 -4.05 -4.32 -8.55
N ILE A 18 -5.29 -3.86 -8.57
CA ILE A 18 -5.64 -2.49 -8.19
C ILE A 18 -6.73 -2.58 -7.13
N LEU A 19 -6.57 -1.84 -6.05
CA LEU A 19 -7.54 -1.78 -4.97
C LEU A 19 -7.75 -0.34 -4.50
N PRO A 20 -8.87 -0.04 -3.83
CA PRO A 20 -9.11 1.30 -3.32
C PRO A 20 -8.04 1.68 -2.29
N GLY A 21 -7.54 2.91 -2.37
CA GLY A 21 -6.62 3.44 -1.36
C GLY A 21 -7.33 3.72 -0.04
N PRO A 22 -6.61 3.70 1.09
CA PRO A 22 -7.22 3.87 2.41
C PRO A 22 -7.84 5.25 2.61
N GLN A 23 -7.21 6.31 2.10
CA GLN A 23 -7.74 7.68 2.24
C GLN A 23 -9.06 7.85 1.48
N LEU A 24 -9.12 7.39 0.24
CA LEU A 24 -10.35 7.44 -0.57
C LEU A 24 -11.47 6.61 0.07
N SER A 25 -11.14 5.41 0.55
CA SER A 25 -12.10 4.52 1.20
C SER A 25 -12.66 5.14 2.49
N LEU A 26 -11.79 5.76 3.29
CA LEU A 26 -12.18 6.46 4.51
C LEU A 26 -13.12 7.63 4.20
N GLU A 27 -12.76 8.48 3.26
CA GLU A 27 -13.57 9.62 2.85
C GLU A 27 -14.93 9.18 2.33
N THR A 28 -14.98 8.11 1.54
CA THR A 28 -16.22 7.56 1.01
C THR A 28 -17.10 7.01 2.14
N LEU A 29 -16.52 6.28 3.08
CA LEU A 29 -17.25 5.74 4.22
C LEU A 29 -17.82 6.85 5.10
N VAL A 30 -17.03 7.86 5.43
CA VAL A 30 -17.46 9.00 6.24
C VAL A 30 -18.58 9.79 5.55
N LYS A 31 -18.49 10.01 4.26
CA LYS A 31 -19.54 10.67 3.48
C LYS A 31 -20.85 9.89 3.41
N SER A 32 -20.76 8.57 3.42
CA SER A 32 -21.93 7.68 3.34
C SER A 32 -22.67 7.54 4.67
N THR A 33 -22.07 7.96 5.77
CA THR A 33 -22.64 7.84 7.11
C THR A 33 -22.52 9.17 7.84
N ALA A 34 -23.63 9.70 8.33
CA ALA A 34 -23.66 11.00 9.03
C ALA A 34 -23.05 10.95 10.45
N GLN A 35 -22.65 9.79 10.95
CA GLN A 35 -22.32 9.59 12.37
C GLN A 35 -20.89 9.11 12.64
N LEU A 36 -20.06 8.92 11.61
CA LEU A 36 -18.69 8.48 11.83
C LEU A 36 -17.78 9.69 12.08
N PRO A 37 -16.91 9.62 13.10
CA PRO A 37 -15.93 10.68 13.34
C PRO A 37 -14.87 10.71 12.25
N GLN A 38 -14.24 11.86 12.08
CA GLN A 38 -13.06 11.98 11.25
C GLN A 38 -11.85 11.42 12.00
N ILE A 39 -11.01 10.68 11.27
CA ILE A 39 -9.75 10.15 11.79
C ILE A 39 -8.60 10.55 10.89
N ASP A 40 -7.40 10.49 11.42
CA ASP A 40 -6.16 10.78 10.69
C ASP A 40 -5.37 9.49 10.50
N LEU A 41 -5.23 9.04 9.25
CA LEU A 41 -4.45 7.83 8.91
C LEU A 41 -2.95 8.01 9.19
N ALA A 42 -2.47 9.24 9.34
CA ALA A 42 -1.08 9.53 9.67
C ALA A 42 -0.80 9.54 11.19
N ALA A 43 -1.81 9.33 12.03
CA ALA A 43 -1.68 9.45 13.50
C ALA A 43 -0.84 8.35 14.16
N GLY A 44 -0.39 7.35 13.41
CA GLY A 44 0.48 6.29 13.90
C GLY A 44 -0.16 4.90 13.81
N THR A 45 0.66 3.88 14.06
CA THR A 45 0.21 2.48 13.99
C THR A 45 -0.47 2.08 15.29
N PRO A 46 -1.71 1.57 15.25
CA PRO A 46 -2.39 1.09 16.44
C PRO A 46 -1.63 -0.07 17.10
N ALA A 47 -1.56 -0.06 18.44
CA ALA A 47 -0.92 -1.13 19.20
C ALA A 47 -1.76 -2.39 19.32
N SER A 48 -3.07 -2.30 19.11
CA SER A 48 -4.02 -3.42 19.23
C SER A 48 -5.04 -3.34 18.11
N ILE A 49 -5.47 -4.51 17.63
CA ILE A 49 -6.59 -4.61 16.68
C ILE A 49 -7.92 -4.25 17.35
N LEU A 50 -8.01 -4.37 18.65
CA LEU A 50 -9.26 -4.15 19.39
C LEU A 50 -9.45 -2.66 19.70
N GLY A 51 -10.23 -1.97 18.86
CA GLY A 51 -10.65 -0.60 19.12
C GLY A 51 -11.75 -0.55 20.18
N LYS A 52 -11.64 0.38 21.12
CA LYS A 52 -12.58 0.52 22.24
C LYS A 52 -13.46 1.78 22.12
N SER A 53 -13.40 2.47 21.01
CA SER A 53 -14.25 3.60 20.64
C SER A 53 -14.48 3.55 19.14
N THR A 54 -15.47 4.31 18.64
CA THR A 54 -15.73 4.38 17.21
C THR A 54 -14.50 4.90 16.45
N SER A 55 -13.85 5.92 16.96
CA SER A 55 -12.61 6.45 16.36
C SER A 55 -11.50 5.41 16.33
N ALA A 56 -11.29 4.67 17.43
CA ALA A 56 -10.29 3.62 17.50
C ALA A 56 -10.63 2.45 16.55
N CYS A 57 -11.89 2.07 16.46
CA CYS A 57 -12.34 1.03 15.53
C CYS A 57 -12.05 1.42 14.07
N LEU A 58 -12.34 2.67 13.71
CA LEU A 58 -12.03 3.19 12.38
C LEU A 58 -10.52 3.21 12.13
N GLN A 59 -9.76 3.76 13.06
CA GLN A 59 -8.29 3.84 12.95
C GLN A 59 -7.68 2.45 12.78
N ASN A 60 -8.06 1.51 13.63
CA ASN A 60 -7.55 0.15 13.59
C ASN A 60 -7.95 -0.55 12.28
N GLY A 61 -9.20 -0.40 11.86
CA GLY A 61 -9.71 -1.00 10.63
C GLY A 61 -9.00 -0.47 9.39
N PHE A 62 -8.82 0.84 9.27
CA PHE A 62 -8.16 1.41 8.10
C PHE A 62 -6.65 1.19 8.09
N VAL A 63 -5.96 1.32 9.22
CA VAL A 63 -4.50 1.13 9.27
C VAL A 63 -4.14 -0.35 9.22
N LEU A 64 -4.65 -1.14 10.16
CA LEU A 64 -4.32 -2.56 10.23
C LEU A 64 -5.01 -3.37 9.15
N GLY A 65 -6.22 -2.98 8.76
CA GLY A 65 -6.94 -3.61 7.66
C GLY A 65 -6.24 -3.43 6.32
N THR A 66 -5.76 -2.23 6.01
CA THR A 66 -4.99 -1.99 4.79
C THR A 66 -3.67 -2.75 4.82
N ALA A 67 -2.96 -2.73 5.94
CA ALA A 67 -1.73 -3.52 6.10
C ALA A 67 -1.99 -5.01 5.88
N SER A 68 -3.09 -5.54 6.41
CA SER A 68 -3.48 -6.95 6.24
C SER A 68 -3.82 -7.28 4.79
N GLN A 69 -4.49 -6.36 4.07
CA GLN A 69 -4.73 -6.52 2.64
C GLN A 69 -3.41 -6.63 1.87
N LEU A 70 -2.46 -5.73 2.15
CA LEU A 70 -1.16 -5.73 1.50
C LEU A 70 -0.38 -7.01 1.81
N ASP A 71 -0.36 -7.44 3.07
CA ASP A 71 0.30 -8.68 3.48
C ASP A 71 -0.33 -9.91 2.81
N GLY A 72 -1.65 -9.97 2.77
CA GLY A 72 -2.36 -11.05 2.11
C GLY A 72 -2.11 -11.11 0.60
N LEU A 73 -2.10 -9.96 -0.05
CA LEU A 73 -1.77 -9.87 -1.48
C LEU A 73 -0.31 -10.23 -1.74
N ALA A 74 0.61 -9.77 -0.89
CA ALA A 74 2.02 -10.12 -0.98
C ALA A 74 2.24 -11.63 -0.91
N ALA A 75 1.55 -12.32 0.00
CA ALA A 75 1.61 -13.78 0.10
C ALA A 75 1.14 -14.45 -1.20
N ARG A 76 0.10 -13.94 -1.85
CA ARG A 76 -0.39 -14.46 -3.13
C ARG A 76 0.60 -14.23 -4.26
N PHE A 77 1.23 -13.07 -4.32
CA PHE A 77 2.29 -12.81 -5.30
C PHE A 77 3.48 -13.75 -5.11
N CYS A 78 3.92 -13.95 -3.86
CA CYS A 78 5.00 -14.90 -3.57
C CYS A 78 4.65 -16.32 -4.00
N ALA A 79 3.42 -16.75 -3.80
CA ALA A 79 2.97 -18.08 -4.18
C ALA A 79 2.98 -18.30 -5.71
N GLU A 80 2.65 -17.27 -6.49
CA GLU A 80 2.62 -17.38 -7.95
C GLU A 80 3.96 -17.09 -8.61
N LEU A 81 4.79 -16.25 -8.02
CA LEU A 81 6.06 -15.81 -8.60
C LEU A 81 7.25 -16.54 -7.97
N SER A 82 7.60 -16.16 -6.74
CA SER A 82 8.73 -16.71 -5.99
C SER A 82 8.62 -16.38 -4.53
N PRO A 83 9.04 -17.28 -3.61
CA PRO A 83 9.16 -16.97 -2.19
C PRO A 83 10.11 -15.81 -1.89
N GLN A 84 11.06 -15.52 -2.79
CA GLN A 84 12.04 -14.43 -2.65
C GLN A 84 11.55 -13.11 -3.30
N THR A 85 10.28 -13.00 -3.68
CA THR A 85 9.75 -11.77 -4.25
C THR A 85 9.97 -10.59 -3.31
N ALA A 86 10.63 -9.54 -3.81
CA ALA A 86 10.86 -8.30 -3.08
C ALA A 86 9.73 -7.30 -3.35
N PHE A 87 9.35 -6.53 -2.32
CA PHE A 87 8.29 -5.55 -2.42
C PHE A 87 8.83 -4.14 -2.25
N TYR A 88 8.50 -3.28 -3.20
CA TYR A 88 8.86 -1.88 -3.20
C TYR A 88 7.58 -1.05 -3.22
N ALA A 89 7.55 0.02 -2.45
CA ALA A 89 6.43 0.95 -2.44
C ALA A 89 6.89 2.37 -2.75
N THR A 90 6.01 3.13 -3.37
CA THR A 90 6.19 4.56 -3.61
C THR A 90 4.83 5.26 -3.49
N GLY A 91 4.83 6.59 -3.55
CA GLY A 91 3.60 7.38 -3.47
C GLY A 91 3.18 7.69 -2.04
N ASN A 92 1.88 7.89 -1.86
CA ASN A 92 1.31 8.44 -0.62
C ASN A 92 0.82 7.38 0.37
N LEU A 93 1.39 6.18 0.37
CA LEU A 93 1.02 5.17 1.37
C LEU A 93 1.44 5.64 2.77
N PRO A 94 0.50 5.84 3.71
CA PRO A 94 0.84 6.32 5.04
C PRO A 94 1.86 5.43 5.74
N ARG A 95 2.81 6.07 6.44
CA ARG A 95 3.86 5.35 7.15
C ARG A 95 3.30 4.39 8.19
N ALA A 96 2.21 4.78 8.87
CA ALA A 96 1.56 3.91 9.85
C ALA A 96 1.11 2.58 9.26
N ILE A 97 0.62 2.58 8.01
CA ILE A 97 0.23 1.36 7.29
C ILE A 97 1.46 0.56 6.89
N ARG A 98 2.51 1.22 6.37
CA ARG A 98 3.77 0.55 6.03
C ARG A 98 4.39 -0.14 7.24
N ASP A 99 4.42 0.55 8.37
CA ASP A 99 4.97 0.03 9.62
C ASP A 99 4.12 -1.12 10.20
N ALA A 100 2.83 -1.15 9.90
CA ALA A 100 1.93 -2.23 10.32
C ALA A 100 2.04 -3.49 9.44
N CYS A 101 2.59 -3.38 8.24
CA CYS A 101 2.79 -4.54 7.37
C CYS A 101 3.81 -5.50 7.96
N ARG A 102 3.53 -6.78 7.88
CA ARG A 102 4.46 -7.87 8.25
C ARG A 102 5.43 -8.19 7.10
N THR A 103 4.99 -7.95 5.87
CA THR A 103 5.81 -8.08 4.67
C THR A 103 6.89 -7.01 4.68
N PRO A 104 8.17 -7.35 4.48
CA PRO A 104 9.22 -6.35 4.30
C PRO A 104 8.95 -5.51 3.04
N ILE A 105 8.72 -4.22 3.23
CA ILE A 105 8.46 -3.28 2.14
C ILE A 105 9.57 -2.24 2.14
N ARG A 106 10.22 -2.07 0.99
CA ARG A 106 11.21 -1.02 0.78
C ARG A 106 10.53 0.19 0.14
N TYR A 107 10.41 1.26 0.90
CA TYR A 107 9.82 2.48 0.39
C TYR A 107 10.86 3.33 -0.33
N ARG A 108 10.54 3.73 -1.57
CA ARG A 108 11.38 4.60 -2.38
C ARG A 108 10.54 5.75 -2.93
N GLU A 109 10.67 6.90 -2.32
CA GLU A 109 9.91 8.10 -2.67
C GLU A 109 10.07 8.50 -4.13
N THR A 110 11.27 8.31 -4.69
CA THR A 110 11.63 8.74 -6.05
C THR A 110 11.52 7.62 -7.09
N LEU A 111 10.85 6.51 -6.80
CA LEU A 111 10.83 5.34 -7.70
C LEU A 111 10.34 5.69 -9.10
N ILE A 112 9.24 6.43 -9.22
CA ILE A 112 8.67 6.83 -10.51
C ILE A 112 9.62 7.79 -11.24
N THR A 113 10.16 8.77 -10.55
CA THR A 113 11.12 9.74 -11.09
C THR A 113 12.39 9.06 -11.59
N ASP A 114 12.92 8.12 -10.80
CA ASP A 114 14.10 7.34 -11.17
C ASP A 114 13.83 6.51 -12.43
N GLY A 115 12.64 5.89 -12.51
CA GLY A 115 12.22 5.14 -13.69
C GLY A 115 12.13 6.01 -14.94
N LEU A 116 11.51 7.19 -14.83
CA LEU A 116 11.42 8.14 -15.93
C LEU A 116 12.80 8.62 -16.40
N TYR A 117 13.71 8.88 -15.46
CA TYR A 117 15.09 9.27 -15.78
C TYR A 117 15.81 8.18 -16.56
N ARG A 118 15.65 6.92 -16.17
CA ARG A 118 16.25 5.78 -16.89
C ARG A 118 15.70 5.62 -18.30
N ILE A 119 14.39 5.79 -18.47
CA ILE A 119 13.76 5.77 -19.79
C ILE A 119 14.32 6.89 -20.67
N TRP A 120 14.42 8.09 -20.14
CA TRP A 120 15.02 9.23 -20.84
C TRP A 120 16.47 8.96 -21.26
N GLN A 121 17.28 8.40 -20.36
CA GLN A 121 18.67 8.01 -20.68
C GLN A 121 18.74 7.00 -21.82
N LYS A 122 17.87 5.99 -21.83
CA LYS A 122 17.79 4.99 -22.89
C LYS A 122 17.45 5.63 -24.24
N ASN A 123 16.48 6.52 -24.28
CA ASN A 123 16.02 7.17 -25.49
C ASN A 123 17.01 8.20 -26.01
N ARG A 124 17.80 8.79 -25.16
CA ARG A 124 18.85 9.75 -25.53
C ARG A 124 19.96 9.13 -26.37
N LYS A 125 20.21 7.83 -26.23
CA LYS A 125 21.27 7.09 -26.95
C LYS A 125 20.82 6.55 -28.30
N GLY A 126 19.57 6.69 -28.63
CA GLY A 126 18.99 6.31 -29.91
C GLY A 126 18.87 7.52 -30.84
#